data_a22234e3dffa4fefa172c2e38f8f7e68
#
_entry.id   a22234e3dffa4fefa172c2e38f8f7e68
#
_cell.length_a   1.000
_cell.length_b   1.000
_cell.length_c   1.000
_cell.angle_alpha   90.00
_cell.angle_beta   90.00
_cell.angle_gamma   90.00
#
_symmetry.space_group_name_H-M   'P 1'
#
loop_
_entity.id
_entity.type
_entity.pdbx_description
1 polymer ?
#
loop_
_entity_poly.entity_id
_entity_poly.type
_entity_poly.pdbx_seq_one_letter_code
_entity_poly.pdbx_strand_id
1 'polypeptide(L)'
;MHKEMKKSNNGNFFSRIVRQQMFIPIFALLILVIFNIIMDPSFLEITLGTNNLGNPVLGGYLIRILDNGSEVAILAIGMTLVTAASGVQDISVGAAVAIAGSVLLRVLCGGDTRAETLQSPVILAFLVSCIVAMLFGAFNGVLVAYFRIQPMVATLILYTAGRSIAAWVNNNELPIVSEQSFKYFGGYIPGIPIPTPFFIMLACVIIMCLVLKFTNLRLYTQAVGINENSSKLNGLNPALIKVLTFVILGLCVAVVGLIKVSSNSTINYSVIAKDIEMDAILAVALGGNALGGGKFNMIASVLGAYVIQLLTTTLYKFNVQSDALPAYKAVVVIILVVISAQTVRA
;
A
#
# COMPACT_ATOMS: atom_id res chain seq x y z
N MET A 1 -47.36 -6.72 35.25
CA MET A 1 -47.23 -7.99 34.49
C MET A 1 -46.28 -7.71 33.33
N HIS A 2 -44.97 -7.56 33.63
CA HIS A 2 -43.90 -7.35 32.64
C HIS A 2 -43.21 -8.69 32.38
N LYS A 3 -43.46 -9.29 31.24
CA LYS A 3 -42.70 -10.43 30.73
C LYS A 3 -41.56 -9.86 29.88
N GLU A 4 -40.39 -9.73 30.46
CA GLU A 4 -39.17 -9.53 29.72
C GLU A 4 -38.92 -10.72 28.77
N MET A 5 -39.01 -10.45 27.49
CA MET A 5 -38.54 -11.40 26.49
C MET A 5 -37.01 -11.36 26.49
N LYS A 6 -36.41 -12.29 27.18
CA LYS A 6 -35.00 -12.65 27.12
C LYS A 6 -34.72 -13.15 25.71
N LYS A 7 -34.29 -12.24 24.82
CA LYS A 7 -33.81 -12.61 23.47
C LYS A 7 -32.61 -13.54 23.64
N SER A 8 -32.80 -14.80 23.30
CA SER A 8 -31.79 -15.84 23.26
C SER A 8 -30.59 -15.39 22.40
N ASN A 9 -29.46 -15.18 23.07
CA ASN A 9 -28.21 -14.76 22.45
C ASN A 9 -27.41 -15.98 21.94
N ASN A 10 -28.06 -16.84 21.15
CA ASN A 10 -27.44 -17.93 20.41
C ASN A 10 -27.03 -17.44 19.01
N GLY A 11 -26.24 -16.40 18.92
CA GLY A 11 -25.49 -16.10 17.72
C GLY A 11 -24.50 -17.24 17.52
N ASN A 12 -24.72 -18.09 16.52
CA ASN A 12 -23.83 -19.18 16.14
C ASN A 12 -22.39 -18.68 16.11
N PHE A 13 -21.45 -19.46 16.63
CA PHE A 13 -20.01 -19.20 16.58
C PHE A 13 -19.56 -18.75 15.17
N PHE A 14 -20.13 -19.32 14.14
CA PHE A 14 -19.97 -18.94 12.74
C PHE A 14 -20.37 -17.47 12.45
N SER A 15 -21.47 -16.98 12.98
CA SER A 15 -21.91 -15.60 12.75
C SER A 15 -21.01 -14.56 13.44
N ARG A 16 -20.33 -14.93 14.52
CA ARG A 16 -19.31 -14.09 15.15
C ARG A 16 -18.02 -14.01 14.34
N ILE A 17 -17.58 -15.12 13.74
CA ILE A 17 -16.40 -15.17 12.87
C ILE A 17 -16.63 -14.36 11.59
N VAL A 18 -17.79 -14.54 10.95
CA VAL A 18 -18.17 -13.85 9.71
C VAL A 18 -18.30 -12.32 9.91
N ARG A 19 -18.67 -11.87 11.11
CA ARG A 19 -18.76 -10.44 11.46
C ARG A 19 -17.39 -9.77 11.74
N GLN A 20 -16.30 -10.52 11.80
CA GLN A 20 -14.97 -9.94 11.96
C GLN A 20 -14.48 -9.37 10.61
N GLN A 21 -14.02 -8.13 10.59
CA GLN A 21 -13.47 -7.48 9.39
C GLN A 21 -12.37 -8.28 8.69
N MET A 22 -11.63 -9.10 9.45
CA MET A 22 -10.55 -9.95 8.91
C MET A 22 -11.07 -11.20 8.19
N PHE A 23 -12.35 -11.57 8.34
CA PHE A 23 -12.88 -12.79 7.72
C PHE A 23 -12.81 -12.72 6.20
N ILE A 24 -13.19 -11.58 5.63
CA ILE A 24 -13.29 -11.39 4.17
C ILE A 24 -11.96 -11.56 3.46
N PRO A 25 -10.89 -10.83 3.84
CA PRO A 25 -9.59 -11.00 3.17
C PRO A 25 -9.00 -12.40 3.38
N ILE A 26 -9.18 -13.02 4.56
CA ILE A 26 -8.71 -14.38 4.81
C ILE A 26 -9.47 -15.39 3.94
N PHE A 27 -10.79 -15.27 3.85
CA PHE A 27 -11.62 -16.16 3.04
C PHE A 27 -11.31 -16.02 1.54
N ALA A 28 -11.15 -14.77 1.05
CA ALA A 28 -10.76 -14.51 -0.32
C ALA A 28 -9.36 -15.08 -0.64
N LEU A 29 -8.40 -14.95 0.28
CA LEU A 29 -7.07 -15.50 0.15
C LEU A 29 -7.11 -17.03 0.05
N LEU A 30 -7.88 -17.69 0.94
CA LEU A 30 -8.04 -19.15 0.93
C LEU A 30 -8.66 -19.64 -0.38
N ILE A 31 -9.75 -18.98 -0.85
CA ILE A 31 -10.39 -19.36 -2.12
C ILE A 31 -9.41 -19.25 -3.29
N LEU A 32 -8.69 -18.13 -3.38
CA LEU A 32 -7.72 -17.93 -4.48
C LEU A 32 -6.56 -18.92 -4.41
N VAL A 33 -6.06 -19.24 -3.21
CA VAL A 33 -4.99 -20.24 -3.05
C VAL A 33 -5.50 -21.64 -3.48
N ILE A 34 -6.69 -22.04 -3.00
CA ILE A 34 -7.30 -23.33 -3.39
C ILE A 34 -7.52 -23.39 -4.91
N PHE A 35 -8.05 -22.32 -5.50
CA PHE A 35 -8.26 -22.21 -6.95
C PHE A 35 -6.95 -22.41 -7.72
N ASN A 36 -5.87 -21.74 -7.29
CA ASN A 36 -4.56 -21.88 -7.94
C ASN A 36 -3.97 -23.29 -7.81
N ILE A 37 -4.15 -23.95 -6.64
CA ILE A 37 -3.67 -25.33 -6.41
C ILE A 37 -4.42 -26.31 -7.31
N ILE A 38 -5.75 -26.15 -7.46
CA ILE A 38 -6.57 -27.03 -8.33
C ILE A 38 -6.15 -26.88 -9.79
N MET A 39 -5.89 -25.64 -10.23
CA MET A 39 -5.49 -25.36 -11.61
C MET A 39 -4.04 -25.77 -11.91
N ASP A 40 -3.16 -25.68 -10.93
CA ASP A 40 -1.76 -26.04 -11.06
C ASP A 40 -1.15 -26.37 -9.71
N PRO A 41 -0.90 -27.67 -9.42
CA PRO A 41 -0.26 -28.09 -8.18
C PRO A 41 1.12 -27.48 -7.94
N SER A 42 1.83 -27.09 -9.01
CA SER A 42 3.16 -26.45 -8.90
C SER A 42 3.11 -25.02 -8.36
N PHE A 43 1.91 -24.46 -8.13
CA PHE A 43 1.75 -23.11 -7.59
C PHE A 43 2.41 -22.91 -6.22
N LEU A 44 2.40 -23.96 -5.39
CA LEU A 44 3.04 -23.96 -4.07
C LEU A 44 4.53 -24.31 -4.11
N GLU A 45 5.05 -24.66 -5.27
CA GLU A 45 6.44 -25.09 -5.41
C GLU A 45 7.38 -23.92 -5.13
N ILE A 46 8.24 -24.10 -4.13
CA ILE A 46 9.29 -23.16 -3.77
C ILE A 46 10.60 -23.74 -4.32
N THR A 47 11.17 -23.04 -5.28
CA THR A 47 12.44 -23.43 -5.88
C THR A 47 13.59 -22.71 -5.19
N LEU A 48 14.64 -23.42 -4.85
CA LEU A 48 15.91 -22.81 -4.43
C LEU A 48 16.72 -22.54 -5.69
N GLY A 49 16.88 -21.27 -6.02
CA GLY A 49 17.78 -20.80 -7.07
C GLY A 49 19.00 -20.11 -6.47
N THR A 50 19.93 -19.73 -7.32
CA THR A 50 21.04 -18.85 -6.97
C THR A 50 20.90 -17.56 -7.77
N ASN A 51 21.09 -16.42 -7.13
CA ASN A 51 21.16 -15.15 -7.84
C ASN A 51 22.51 -15.02 -8.58
N ASN A 52 22.68 -13.96 -9.38
CA ASN A 52 23.91 -13.71 -10.14
C ASN A 52 25.18 -13.57 -9.28
N LEU A 53 25.03 -13.52 -7.95
CA LEU A 53 26.11 -13.43 -6.96
C LEU A 53 26.38 -14.76 -6.26
N GLY A 54 25.73 -15.87 -6.67
CA GLY A 54 25.89 -17.17 -6.04
C GLY A 54 25.14 -17.34 -4.70
N ASN A 55 24.36 -16.35 -4.24
CA ASN A 55 23.59 -16.49 -3.01
C ASN A 55 22.30 -17.29 -3.24
N PRO A 56 21.92 -18.18 -2.30
CA PRO A 56 20.66 -18.91 -2.39
C PRO A 56 19.48 -17.95 -2.26
N VAL A 57 18.54 -18.03 -3.19
CA VAL A 57 17.29 -17.27 -3.19
C VAL A 57 16.11 -18.20 -3.40
N LEU A 58 15.02 -17.93 -2.69
CA LEU A 58 13.76 -18.63 -2.93
C LEU A 58 13.08 -18.02 -4.15
N GLY A 59 12.63 -18.90 -5.04
CA GLY A 59 11.82 -18.55 -6.20
C GLY A 59 10.45 -19.22 -6.11
N GLY A 60 9.54 -18.81 -6.99
CA GLY A 60 8.19 -19.38 -7.07
C GLY A 60 7.11 -18.30 -6.97
N TYR A 61 5.87 -18.71 -7.22
CA TYR A 61 4.73 -17.78 -7.20
C TYR A 61 4.49 -17.17 -5.81
N LEU A 62 4.62 -17.97 -4.75
CA LEU A 62 4.44 -17.50 -3.37
C LEU A 62 5.45 -16.42 -3.00
N ILE A 63 6.70 -16.57 -3.41
CA ILE A 63 7.75 -15.60 -3.11
C ILE A 63 7.51 -14.29 -3.86
N ARG A 64 7.05 -14.36 -5.13
CA ARG A 64 6.65 -13.17 -5.90
C ARG A 64 5.45 -12.44 -5.26
N ILE A 65 4.49 -13.19 -4.70
CA ILE A 65 3.35 -12.60 -3.99
C ILE A 65 3.82 -11.91 -2.71
N LEU A 66 4.76 -12.51 -1.97
CA LEU A 66 5.35 -11.88 -0.79
C LEU A 66 6.11 -10.60 -1.15
N ASP A 67 6.88 -10.63 -2.22
CA ASP A 67 7.69 -9.50 -2.68
C ASP A 67 6.82 -8.32 -3.13
N ASN A 68 6.09 -8.48 -4.22
CA ASN A 68 5.24 -7.42 -4.78
C ASN A 68 4.07 -7.04 -3.85
N GLY A 69 3.53 -8.01 -3.08
CA GLY A 69 2.47 -7.77 -2.10
C GLY A 69 2.92 -6.85 -0.97
N SER A 70 4.22 -6.89 -0.62
CA SER A 70 4.78 -6.03 0.42
C SER A 70 4.70 -4.56 0.07
N GLU A 71 4.92 -4.18 -1.19
CA GLU A 71 4.82 -2.80 -1.65
C GLU A 71 3.38 -2.27 -1.54
N VAL A 72 2.41 -3.05 -2.03
CA VAL A 72 0.99 -2.70 -1.94
C VAL A 72 0.54 -2.65 -0.49
N ALA A 73 1.03 -3.57 0.37
CA ALA A 73 0.72 -3.60 1.80
C ALA A 73 1.22 -2.35 2.54
N ILE A 74 2.45 -1.88 2.24
CA ILE A 74 2.98 -0.64 2.82
C ILE A 74 2.09 0.57 2.43
N LEU A 75 1.69 0.68 1.16
CA LEU A 75 0.79 1.75 0.72
C LEU A 75 -0.60 1.62 1.35
N ALA A 76 -1.12 0.40 1.49
CA ALA A 76 -2.41 0.15 2.11
C ALA A 76 -2.45 0.59 3.59
N ILE A 77 -1.32 0.54 4.32
CA ILE A 77 -1.22 1.08 5.69
C ILE A 77 -1.56 2.59 5.69
N GLY A 78 -0.85 3.37 4.87
CA GLY A 78 -1.07 4.83 4.78
C GLY A 78 -2.45 5.16 4.22
N MET A 79 -2.86 4.47 3.14
CA MET A 79 -4.16 4.65 2.50
C MET A 79 -5.32 4.36 3.45
N THR A 80 -5.18 3.36 4.34
CA THR A 80 -6.19 3.06 5.37
C THR A 80 -6.43 4.25 6.30
N LEU A 81 -5.37 4.94 6.72
CA LEU A 81 -5.49 6.12 7.58
C LEU A 81 -6.13 7.29 6.85
N VAL A 82 -5.72 7.56 5.61
CA VAL A 82 -6.32 8.62 4.78
C VAL A 82 -7.80 8.35 4.56
N THR A 83 -8.16 7.13 4.16
CA THR A 83 -9.55 6.73 3.96
C THR A 83 -10.35 6.86 5.26
N ALA A 84 -9.80 6.40 6.38
CA ALA A 84 -10.49 6.45 7.67
C ALA A 84 -10.74 7.89 8.16
N ALA A 85 -9.79 8.83 7.96
CA ALA A 85 -9.92 10.20 8.43
C ALA A 85 -10.77 11.08 7.52
N SER A 86 -10.70 10.88 6.21
CA SER A 86 -11.28 11.81 5.23
C SER A 86 -12.45 11.23 4.44
N GLY A 87 -12.68 9.90 4.51
CA GLY A 87 -13.69 9.22 3.70
C GLY A 87 -13.36 9.22 2.21
N VAL A 88 -12.09 9.39 1.85
CA VAL A 88 -11.63 9.48 0.46
C VAL A 88 -10.32 8.75 0.27
N GLN A 89 -9.98 8.50 -0.98
CA GLN A 89 -8.75 7.82 -1.39
C GLN A 89 -7.82 8.81 -2.10
N ASP A 90 -6.51 8.60 -1.97
CA ASP A 90 -5.49 9.36 -2.68
C ASP A 90 -5.08 8.62 -3.96
N ILE A 91 -5.44 9.20 -5.11
CA ILE A 91 -5.11 8.63 -6.43
C ILE A 91 -3.68 9.00 -6.84
N SER A 92 -3.05 10.00 -6.21
CA SER A 92 -1.72 10.47 -6.59
C SER A 92 -0.56 9.59 -6.10
N VAL A 93 -0.84 8.52 -5.36
CA VAL A 93 0.17 7.67 -4.68
C VAL A 93 1.22 7.15 -5.66
N GLY A 94 0.83 6.64 -6.83
CA GLY A 94 1.79 6.14 -7.83
C GLY A 94 2.71 7.23 -8.37
N ALA A 95 2.19 8.43 -8.61
CA ALA A 95 2.99 9.58 -9.02
C ALA A 95 3.91 10.07 -7.88
N ALA A 96 3.44 10.03 -6.65
CA ALA A 96 4.24 10.35 -5.46
C ALA A 96 5.41 9.35 -5.27
N VAL A 97 5.20 8.05 -5.55
CA VAL A 97 6.27 7.04 -5.58
C VAL A 97 7.30 7.38 -6.66
N ALA A 98 6.86 7.84 -7.84
CA ALA A 98 7.78 8.29 -8.89
C ALA A 98 8.62 9.50 -8.45
N ILE A 99 8.03 10.50 -7.78
CA ILE A 99 8.76 11.64 -7.22
C ILE A 99 9.77 11.19 -6.16
N ALA A 100 9.32 10.37 -5.20
CA ALA A 100 10.19 9.87 -4.13
C ALA A 100 11.39 9.10 -4.67
N GLY A 101 11.16 8.21 -5.65
CA GLY A 101 12.20 7.47 -6.34
C GLY A 101 13.15 8.35 -7.16
N SER A 102 12.61 9.38 -7.84
CA SER A 102 13.41 10.36 -8.58
C SER A 102 14.36 11.14 -7.69
N VAL A 103 13.85 11.66 -6.57
CA VAL A 103 14.66 12.40 -5.59
C VAL A 103 15.73 11.50 -4.99
N LEU A 104 15.36 10.26 -4.64
CA LEU A 104 16.31 9.28 -4.12
C LEU A 104 17.49 9.08 -5.08
N LEU A 105 17.20 8.79 -6.36
CA LEU A 105 18.24 8.59 -7.37
C LEU A 105 19.04 9.87 -7.65
N ARG A 106 18.39 11.03 -7.68
CA ARG A 106 19.09 12.32 -7.86
C ARG A 106 20.15 12.53 -6.81
N VAL A 107 19.86 12.21 -5.55
CA VAL A 107 20.80 12.34 -4.43
C VAL A 107 21.87 11.26 -4.49
N LEU A 108 21.51 10.01 -4.83
CA LEU A 108 22.48 8.91 -4.93
C LEU A 108 23.47 9.08 -6.07
N CYS A 109 23.01 9.56 -7.24
CA CYS A 109 23.85 9.78 -8.42
C CYS A 109 24.57 11.14 -8.41
N GLY A 110 24.29 12.04 -7.46
CA GLY A 110 24.87 13.38 -7.43
C GLY A 110 24.50 14.25 -8.64
N GLY A 111 23.57 13.78 -9.47
CA GLY A 111 23.17 14.45 -10.71
C GLY A 111 23.65 13.78 -11.99
N ASP A 112 24.47 12.75 -11.89
CA ASP A 112 24.95 12.00 -13.04
C ASP A 112 23.90 10.99 -13.53
N THR A 113 23.96 10.65 -14.83
CA THR A 113 23.05 9.66 -15.45
C THR A 113 23.45 8.23 -15.10
N ARG A 114 24.69 7.98 -14.77
CA ARG A 114 25.23 6.70 -14.33
C ARG A 114 26.13 6.88 -13.12
N ALA A 115 25.78 6.19 -12.04
CA ALA A 115 26.63 6.11 -10.87
C ALA A 115 27.12 4.66 -10.69
N GLU A 116 28.41 4.42 -10.91
CA GLU A 116 29.07 3.15 -10.60
C GLU A 116 29.27 3.01 -9.09
N THR A 117 29.51 4.13 -8.40
CA THR A 117 29.62 4.25 -6.96
C THR A 117 28.63 5.30 -6.46
N LEU A 118 28.09 5.11 -5.25
CA LEU A 118 27.15 6.05 -4.65
C LEU A 118 27.87 7.37 -4.30
N GLN A 119 27.35 8.48 -4.80
CA GLN A 119 27.85 9.82 -4.47
C GLN A 119 27.43 10.27 -3.07
N SER A 120 26.36 9.66 -2.52
CA SER A 120 25.85 9.97 -1.19
C SER A 120 25.44 8.69 -0.46
N PRO A 121 25.48 8.68 0.89
CA PRO A 121 24.96 7.56 1.67
C PRO A 121 23.48 7.31 1.38
N VAL A 122 23.08 6.03 1.25
CA VAL A 122 21.67 5.64 0.98
C VAL A 122 20.72 6.22 2.03
N ILE A 123 21.15 6.27 3.30
CA ILE A 123 20.36 6.83 4.40
C ILE A 123 20.04 8.31 4.15
N LEU A 124 21.02 9.11 3.71
CA LEU A 124 20.79 10.53 3.42
C LEU A 124 19.83 10.70 2.25
N ALA A 125 20.03 9.96 1.17
CA ALA A 125 19.15 9.99 0.00
C ALA A 125 17.71 9.58 0.38
N PHE A 126 17.57 8.56 1.22
CA PHE A 126 16.27 8.11 1.72
C PHE A 126 15.59 9.15 2.61
N LEU A 127 16.32 9.81 3.52
CA LEU A 127 15.76 10.87 4.36
C LEU A 127 15.29 12.07 3.53
N VAL A 128 16.03 12.48 2.52
CA VAL A 128 15.61 13.55 1.59
C VAL A 128 14.36 13.12 0.82
N SER A 129 14.31 11.89 0.32
CA SER A 129 13.14 11.33 -0.35
C SER A 129 11.92 11.29 0.58
N CYS A 130 12.08 10.89 1.85
CA CYS A 130 11.01 10.93 2.85
C CYS A 130 10.47 12.34 3.06
N ILE A 131 11.34 13.34 3.21
CA ILE A 131 10.91 14.72 3.41
C ILE A 131 10.09 15.21 2.21
N VAL A 132 10.57 14.96 0.99
CA VAL A 132 9.86 15.38 -0.23
C VAL A 132 8.52 14.67 -0.37
N ALA A 133 8.46 13.36 -0.12
CA ALA A 133 7.22 12.60 -0.19
C ALA A 133 6.21 13.01 0.90
N MET A 134 6.68 13.30 2.12
CA MET A 134 5.83 13.84 3.19
C MET A 134 5.32 15.25 2.85
N LEU A 135 6.12 16.10 2.24
CA LEU A 135 5.69 17.44 1.79
C LEU A 135 4.65 17.33 0.68
N PHE A 136 4.82 16.40 -0.25
CA PHE A 136 3.83 16.12 -1.30
C PHE A 136 2.51 15.62 -0.69
N GLY A 137 2.58 14.69 0.27
CA GLY A 137 1.40 14.25 1.03
C GLY A 137 0.77 15.39 1.84
N ALA A 138 1.57 16.21 2.52
CA ALA A 138 1.08 17.37 3.25
C ALA A 138 0.35 18.36 2.33
N PHE A 139 0.87 18.60 1.12
CA PHE A 139 0.25 19.45 0.13
C PHE A 139 -1.14 18.93 -0.26
N ASN A 140 -1.27 17.63 -0.59
CA ASN A 140 -2.57 16.98 -0.81
C ASN A 140 -3.51 17.16 0.38
N GLY A 141 -3.00 16.88 1.58
CA GLY A 141 -3.75 17.00 2.81
C GLY A 141 -4.26 18.43 3.06
N VAL A 142 -3.45 19.46 2.77
CA VAL A 142 -3.84 20.87 2.89
C VAL A 142 -4.92 21.24 1.88
N LEU A 143 -4.79 20.83 0.62
CA LEU A 143 -5.80 21.05 -0.42
C LEU A 143 -7.16 20.48 -0.01
N VAL A 144 -7.15 19.26 0.53
CA VAL A 144 -8.38 18.57 0.95
C VAL A 144 -8.96 19.14 2.25
N ALA A 145 -8.11 19.37 3.26
CA ALA A 145 -8.57 19.67 4.61
C ALA A 145 -8.84 21.16 4.86
N TYR A 146 -8.01 22.05 4.32
CA TYR A 146 -8.14 23.49 4.53
C TYR A 146 -8.84 24.19 3.37
N PHE A 147 -8.44 23.89 2.12
CA PHE A 147 -9.10 24.48 0.95
C PHE A 147 -10.41 23.79 0.59
N ARG A 148 -10.72 22.65 1.21
CA ARG A 148 -11.94 21.86 0.97
C ARG A 148 -12.16 21.52 -0.50
N ILE A 149 -11.08 21.39 -1.25
CA ILE A 149 -11.13 20.92 -2.63
C ILE A 149 -11.58 19.46 -2.59
N GLN A 150 -12.45 19.08 -3.52
CA GLN A 150 -12.88 17.68 -3.64
C GLN A 150 -11.66 16.77 -3.77
N PRO A 151 -11.47 15.79 -2.88
CA PRO A 151 -10.22 15.03 -2.81
C PRO A 151 -9.84 14.33 -4.10
N MET A 152 -10.80 13.76 -4.83
CA MET A 152 -10.53 13.15 -6.13
C MET A 152 -9.96 14.15 -7.14
N VAL A 153 -10.40 15.41 -7.12
CA VAL A 153 -9.89 16.46 -8.01
C VAL A 153 -8.47 16.84 -7.61
N ALA A 154 -8.22 17.07 -6.31
CA ALA A 154 -6.90 17.45 -5.82
C ALA A 154 -5.86 16.38 -6.14
N THR A 155 -6.15 15.11 -5.83
CA THR A 155 -5.23 14.01 -6.05
C THR A 155 -5.06 13.64 -7.53
N LEU A 156 -6.09 13.82 -8.36
CA LEU A 156 -6.00 13.59 -9.81
C LEU A 156 -5.08 14.61 -10.49
N ILE A 157 -5.14 15.90 -10.08
CA ILE A 157 -4.22 16.92 -10.58
C ILE A 157 -2.78 16.54 -10.25
N LEU A 158 -2.53 16.11 -9.01
CA LEU A 158 -1.21 15.70 -8.57
C LEU A 158 -0.76 14.34 -9.16
N TYR A 159 -1.69 13.47 -9.51
CA TYR A 159 -1.40 12.25 -10.28
C TYR A 159 -0.77 12.57 -11.62
N THR A 160 -1.33 13.53 -12.36
CA THR A 160 -0.82 13.93 -13.68
C THR A 160 0.46 14.77 -13.57
N ALA A 161 0.47 15.78 -12.70
CA ALA A 161 1.61 16.67 -12.51
C ALA A 161 2.83 15.94 -11.89
N GLY A 162 2.60 14.99 -10.99
CA GLY A 162 3.66 14.36 -10.22
C GLY A 162 4.64 13.57 -11.07
N ARG A 163 4.19 12.90 -12.13
CA ARG A 163 5.08 12.19 -13.07
C ARG A 163 5.97 13.14 -13.85
N SER A 164 5.46 14.30 -14.25
CA SER A 164 6.25 15.35 -14.90
C SER A 164 7.27 15.98 -13.93
N ILE A 165 6.88 16.18 -12.68
CA ILE A 165 7.79 16.65 -11.61
C ILE A 165 8.90 15.61 -11.40
N ALA A 166 8.56 14.32 -11.33
CA ALA A 166 9.53 13.24 -11.18
C ALA A 166 10.56 13.23 -12.32
N ALA A 167 10.13 13.44 -13.56
CA ALA A 167 11.00 13.56 -14.70
C ALA A 167 11.89 14.81 -14.63
N TRP A 168 11.30 15.97 -14.27
CA TRP A 168 12.02 17.23 -14.13
C TRP A 168 13.15 17.17 -13.10
N VAL A 169 12.97 16.49 -11.97
CA VAL A 169 13.99 16.30 -10.92
C VAL A 169 15.30 15.73 -11.49
N ASN A 170 15.22 14.85 -12.46
CA ASN A 170 16.39 14.24 -13.11
C ASN A 170 16.63 14.75 -14.54
N ASN A 171 16.18 15.98 -14.88
CA ASN A 171 16.35 16.59 -16.19
C ASN A 171 15.82 15.73 -17.37
N ASN A 172 14.76 14.94 -17.13
CA ASN A 172 14.18 13.95 -18.06
C ASN A 172 15.13 12.78 -18.42
N GLU A 173 16.20 12.61 -17.67
CA GLU A 173 17.13 11.49 -17.83
C GLU A 173 16.72 10.32 -16.92
N LEU A 174 17.15 9.10 -17.26
CA LEU A 174 16.88 7.87 -16.51
C LEU A 174 18.15 7.46 -15.75
N PRO A 175 18.41 8.00 -14.53
CA PRO A 175 19.60 7.67 -13.79
C PRO A 175 19.64 6.19 -13.41
N ILE A 176 20.84 5.60 -13.49
CA ILE A 176 21.10 4.18 -13.20
C ILE A 176 22.14 4.09 -12.09
N VAL A 177 21.83 3.33 -11.04
CA VAL A 177 22.76 2.99 -9.96
C VAL A 177 23.21 1.54 -10.12
N SER A 178 24.51 1.34 -10.34
CA SER A 178 25.09 0.00 -10.51
C SER A 178 25.55 -0.63 -9.20
N GLU A 179 25.65 0.17 -8.12
CA GLU A 179 26.13 -0.28 -6.81
C GLU A 179 25.29 -1.41 -6.24
N GLN A 180 25.95 -2.52 -5.90
CA GLN A 180 25.29 -3.73 -5.43
C GLN A 180 24.62 -3.58 -4.06
N SER A 181 25.21 -2.78 -3.16
CA SER A 181 24.69 -2.54 -1.81
C SER A 181 23.31 -1.90 -1.84
N PHE A 182 23.03 -1.06 -2.85
CA PHE A 182 21.72 -0.45 -3.03
C PHE A 182 20.66 -1.46 -3.45
N LYS A 183 21.00 -2.46 -4.25
CA LYS A 183 20.06 -3.48 -4.74
C LYS A 183 19.49 -4.38 -3.64
N TYR A 184 20.10 -4.40 -2.46
CA TYR A 184 19.59 -5.21 -1.35
C TYR A 184 18.23 -4.75 -0.81
N PHE A 185 17.89 -3.47 -0.91
CA PHE A 185 16.61 -2.95 -0.40
C PHE A 185 15.39 -3.42 -1.21
N GLY A 186 15.54 -3.61 -2.51
CA GLY A 186 14.47 -4.10 -3.39
C GLY A 186 14.69 -5.54 -3.87
N GLY A 187 15.73 -6.23 -3.37
CA GLY A 187 16.08 -7.58 -3.76
C GLY A 187 16.24 -8.51 -2.57
N TYR A 188 17.40 -9.16 -2.46
CA TYR A 188 17.71 -10.13 -1.40
C TYR A 188 18.96 -9.72 -0.66
N ILE A 189 18.95 -9.81 0.66
CA ILE A 189 20.14 -9.66 1.50
C ILE A 189 20.97 -10.94 1.39
N PRO A 190 22.31 -10.85 1.26
CA PRO A 190 23.17 -12.03 1.23
C PRO A 190 22.94 -12.94 2.44
N GLY A 191 22.72 -14.24 2.18
CA GLY A 191 22.45 -15.23 3.21
C GLY A 191 20.99 -15.33 3.68
N ILE A 192 20.09 -14.45 3.24
CA ILE A 192 18.66 -14.54 3.54
C ILE A 192 17.90 -14.83 2.25
N PRO A 193 17.27 -16.01 2.13
CA PRO A 193 16.62 -16.42 0.88
C PRO A 193 15.23 -15.80 0.66
N ILE A 194 14.77 -14.91 1.56
CA ILE A 194 13.46 -14.21 1.50
C ILE A 194 13.67 -12.79 0.99
N PRO A 195 12.76 -12.24 0.15
CA PRO A 195 12.85 -10.88 -0.36
C PRO A 195 12.92 -9.82 0.75
N THR A 196 13.82 -8.86 0.62
CA THR A 196 13.97 -7.76 1.58
C THR A 196 12.70 -6.89 1.74
N PRO A 197 11.92 -6.60 0.67
CA PRO A 197 10.66 -5.85 0.78
C PRO A 197 9.68 -6.44 1.81
N PHE A 198 9.67 -7.77 1.99
CA PHE A 198 8.83 -8.40 3.01
C PHE A 198 9.23 -8.00 4.44
N PHE A 199 10.53 -7.93 4.74
CA PHE A 199 11.01 -7.49 6.07
C PHE A 199 10.74 -6.00 6.29
N ILE A 200 10.91 -5.17 5.24
CA ILE A 200 10.60 -3.74 5.30
C ILE A 200 9.10 -3.54 5.58
N MET A 201 8.24 -4.27 4.88
CA MET A 201 6.79 -4.24 5.12
C MET A 201 6.45 -4.65 6.55
N LEU A 202 7.04 -5.73 7.05
CA LEU A 202 6.80 -6.20 8.42
C LEU A 202 7.23 -5.14 9.44
N ALA A 203 8.37 -4.50 9.23
CA ALA A 203 8.83 -3.38 10.06
C ALA A 203 7.83 -2.21 10.02
N CYS A 204 7.34 -1.81 8.84
CA CYS A 204 6.33 -0.76 8.69
C CYS A 204 5.03 -1.10 9.42
N VAL A 205 4.55 -2.35 9.33
CA VAL A 205 3.35 -2.82 10.05
C VAL A 205 3.57 -2.73 11.55
N ILE A 206 4.71 -3.22 12.06
CA ILE A 206 5.03 -3.19 13.51
C ILE A 206 5.11 -1.74 13.98
N ILE A 207 5.85 -0.88 13.29
CA ILE A 207 6.00 0.55 13.65
C ILE A 207 4.62 1.21 13.69
N MET A 208 3.79 1.02 12.66
CA MET A 208 2.46 1.62 12.63
C MET A 208 1.53 1.05 13.70
N CYS A 209 1.59 -0.25 14.00
CA CYS A 209 0.86 -0.84 15.12
C CYS A 209 1.27 -0.21 16.46
N LEU A 210 2.56 0.02 16.66
CA LEU A 210 3.08 0.69 17.88
C LEU A 210 2.60 2.16 17.93
N VAL A 211 2.67 2.89 16.82
CA VAL A 211 2.15 4.26 16.73
C VAL A 211 0.66 4.30 17.09
N LEU A 212 -0.16 3.44 16.49
CA LEU A 212 -1.60 3.39 16.76
C LEU A 212 -1.94 2.91 18.19
N LYS A 213 -1.06 2.14 18.82
CA LYS A 213 -1.23 1.66 20.20
C LYS A 213 -0.83 2.70 21.23
N PHE A 214 0.30 3.39 21.02
CA PHE A 214 0.86 4.34 21.98
C PHE A 214 0.40 5.78 21.78
N THR A 215 -0.27 6.08 20.67
CA THR A 215 -0.85 7.40 20.38
C THR A 215 -2.36 7.34 20.25
N ASN A 216 -3.02 8.49 20.42
CA ASN A 216 -4.46 8.61 20.19
C ASN A 216 -4.83 8.73 18.70
N LEU A 217 -3.87 8.53 17.78
CA LEU A 217 -4.07 8.69 16.34
C LEU A 217 -5.24 7.85 15.83
N ARG A 218 -5.35 6.60 16.27
CA ARG A 218 -6.45 5.71 15.91
C ARG A 218 -7.81 6.30 16.28
N LEU A 219 -7.93 6.78 17.52
CA LEU A 219 -9.18 7.34 18.05
C LEU A 219 -9.56 8.61 17.28
N TYR A 220 -8.59 9.53 17.10
CA TYR A 220 -8.81 10.82 16.44
C TYR A 220 -9.16 10.63 14.96
N THR A 221 -8.45 9.76 14.25
CA THR A 221 -8.74 9.44 12.85
C THR A 221 -10.16 8.90 12.69
N GLN A 222 -10.58 7.96 13.54
CA GLN A 222 -11.92 7.40 13.51
C GLN A 222 -13.00 8.42 13.87
N ALA A 223 -12.77 9.25 14.89
CA ALA A 223 -13.71 10.27 15.33
C ALA A 223 -13.96 11.31 14.21
N VAL A 224 -12.89 11.79 13.59
CA VAL A 224 -12.98 12.76 12.48
C VAL A 224 -13.68 12.14 11.27
N GLY A 225 -13.38 10.89 10.94
CA GLY A 225 -13.99 10.20 9.80
C GLY A 225 -15.47 9.86 10.00
N ILE A 226 -15.92 9.64 11.26
CA ILE A 226 -17.34 9.41 11.56
C ILE A 226 -18.14 10.70 11.50
N ASN A 227 -17.65 11.76 12.16
CA ASN A 227 -18.32 13.06 12.18
C ASN A 227 -17.34 14.19 12.48
N GLU A 228 -16.98 14.92 11.43
CA GLU A 228 -16.05 16.04 11.50
C GLU A 228 -16.52 17.17 12.43
N ASN A 229 -17.83 17.53 12.36
CA ASN A 229 -18.40 18.60 13.17
C ASN A 229 -18.41 18.25 14.66
N SER A 230 -18.82 17.03 15.00
CA SER A 230 -18.78 16.56 16.39
C SER A 230 -17.36 16.50 16.94
N SER A 231 -16.39 16.08 16.13
CA SER A 231 -14.97 16.06 16.52
C SER A 231 -14.46 17.46 16.81
N LYS A 232 -14.83 18.45 16.00
CA LYS A 232 -14.46 19.86 16.21
C LYS A 232 -15.06 20.42 17.50
N LEU A 233 -16.33 20.11 17.79
CA LEU A 233 -16.98 20.52 19.05
C LEU A 233 -16.30 19.91 20.29
N ASN A 234 -15.70 18.75 20.17
CA ASN A 234 -14.91 18.10 21.22
C ASN A 234 -13.43 18.55 21.27
N GLY A 235 -13.08 19.66 20.62
CA GLY A 235 -11.77 20.29 20.69
C GLY A 235 -10.70 19.65 19.77
N LEU A 236 -11.06 18.70 18.92
CA LEU A 236 -10.13 18.18 17.91
C LEU A 236 -10.01 19.15 16.75
N ASN A 237 -8.86 19.14 16.08
CA ASN A 237 -8.66 19.83 14.81
C ASN A 237 -8.74 18.83 13.65
N PRO A 238 -9.91 18.67 13.00
CA PRO A 238 -10.07 17.68 11.93
C PRO A 238 -9.13 17.92 10.74
N ALA A 239 -8.87 19.19 10.40
CA ALA A 239 -7.99 19.53 9.29
C ALA A 239 -6.57 19.04 9.53
N LEU A 240 -6.02 19.28 10.74
CA LEU A 240 -4.69 18.79 11.11
C LEU A 240 -4.60 17.27 11.09
N ILE A 241 -5.64 16.57 11.58
CA ILE A 241 -5.67 15.10 11.60
C ILE A 241 -5.69 14.56 10.17
N LYS A 242 -6.48 15.13 9.26
CA LYS A 242 -6.48 14.76 7.84
C LYS A 242 -5.11 14.98 7.21
N VAL A 243 -4.50 16.15 7.37
CA VAL A 243 -3.15 16.44 6.84
C VAL A 243 -2.14 15.43 7.36
N LEU A 244 -2.17 15.11 8.67
CA LEU A 244 -1.26 14.14 9.27
C LEU A 244 -1.38 12.75 8.62
N THR A 245 -2.60 12.29 8.30
CA THR A 245 -2.78 11.00 7.62
C THR A 245 -2.19 10.99 6.20
N PHE A 246 -2.30 12.11 5.46
CA PHE A 246 -1.64 12.25 4.16
C PHE A 246 -0.10 12.30 4.28
N VAL A 247 0.45 12.93 5.33
CA VAL A 247 1.89 12.93 5.61
C VAL A 247 2.39 11.51 5.89
N ILE A 248 1.65 10.73 6.68
CA ILE A 248 1.98 9.32 6.96
C ILE A 248 1.93 8.49 5.67
N LEU A 249 0.95 8.72 4.80
CA LEU A 249 0.89 8.08 3.49
C LEU A 249 2.12 8.46 2.65
N GLY A 250 2.55 9.74 2.68
CA GLY A 250 3.79 10.20 2.03
C GLY A 250 5.03 9.46 2.52
N LEU A 251 5.12 9.17 3.82
CA LEU A 251 6.20 8.34 4.36
C LEU A 251 6.17 6.91 3.81
N CYS A 252 4.99 6.29 3.75
CA CYS A 252 4.82 4.96 3.13
C CYS A 252 5.23 4.96 1.64
N VAL A 253 4.89 6.04 0.92
CA VAL A 253 5.28 6.26 -0.48
C VAL A 253 6.79 6.31 -0.64
N ALA A 254 7.53 7.01 0.24
CA ALA A 254 8.99 7.06 0.19
C ALA A 254 9.62 5.67 0.37
N VAL A 255 9.09 4.86 1.29
CA VAL A 255 9.56 3.48 1.51
C VAL A 255 9.35 2.63 0.26
N VAL A 256 8.18 2.71 -0.38
CA VAL A 256 7.91 1.98 -1.62
C VAL A 256 8.76 2.51 -2.78
N GLY A 257 9.01 3.83 -2.84
CA GLY A 257 9.94 4.45 -3.78
C GLY A 257 11.34 3.87 -3.68
N LEU A 258 11.87 3.72 -2.45
CA LEU A 258 13.16 3.06 -2.20
C LEU A 258 13.17 1.63 -2.73
N ILE A 259 12.15 0.83 -2.40
CA ILE A 259 12.05 -0.59 -2.82
C ILE A 259 12.02 -0.68 -4.35
N LYS A 260 11.13 0.07 -5.01
CA LYS A 260 10.95 0.06 -6.47
C LYS A 260 12.21 0.45 -7.24
N VAL A 261 12.86 1.53 -6.81
CA VAL A 261 14.06 2.02 -7.48
C VAL A 261 15.25 1.11 -7.20
N SER A 262 15.36 0.57 -6.00
CA SER A 262 16.38 -0.40 -5.63
C SER A 262 16.24 -1.71 -6.43
N SER A 263 15.02 -2.23 -6.59
CA SER A 263 14.73 -3.43 -7.38
C SER A 263 15.11 -3.26 -8.85
N ASN A 264 14.76 -2.12 -9.45
CA ASN A 264 15.00 -1.83 -10.86
C ASN A 264 16.39 -1.23 -11.14
N SER A 265 17.10 -0.71 -10.11
CA SER A 265 18.35 0.04 -10.24
C SER A 265 18.24 1.32 -11.08
N THR A 266 17.04 1.70 -11.49
CA THR A 266 16.74 2.87 -12.34
C THR A 266 15.29 3.30 -12.12
N ILE A 267 14.91 4.40 -12.74
CA ILE A 267 13.55 4.89 -12.72
C ILE A 267 13.04 5.20 -14.13
N ASN A 268 11.84 4.71 -14.46
CA ASN A 268 11.08 5.17 -15.61
C ASN A 268 9.82 5.86 -15.09
N TYR A 269 9.77 7.18 -15.17
CA TYR A 269 8.71 8.03 -14.58
C TYR A 269 7.31 7.69 -15.05
N SER A 270 7.17 7.22 -16.31
CA SER A 270 5.86 6.92 -16.90
C SER A 270 5.30 5.58 -16.45
N VAL A 271 6.17 4.64 -16.05
CA VAL A 271 5.80 3.24 -15.80
C VAL A 271 5.91 2.86 -14.33
N ILE A 272 6.89 3.45 -13.60
CA ILE A 272 7.11 3.09 -12.20
C ILE A 272 5.84 3.28 -11.38
N ALA A 273 5.49 2.27 -10.59
CA ALA A 273 4.32 2.27 -9.72
C ALA A 273 3.01 2.67 -10.44
N LYS A 274 2.88 2.36 -11.75
CA LYS A 274 1.64 2.58 -12.50
C LYS A 274 0.55 1.68 -11.93
N ASP A 275 -0.62 2.26 -11.69
CA ASP A 275 -1.83 1.61 -11.17
C ASP A 275 -1.70 1.03 -9.75
N ILE A 276 -0.58 1.27 -9.03
CA ILE A 276 -0.38 0.78 -7.65
C ILE A 276 -1.36 1.47 -6.66
N GLU A 277 -1.77 2.71 -6.96
CA GLU A 277 -2.81 3.43 -6.23
C GLU A 277 -4.13 2.68 -6.23
N MET A 278 -4.52 2.11 -7.38
CA MET A 278 -5.72 1.29 -7.50
C MET A 278 -5.61 0.03 -6.63
N ASP A 279 -4.47 -0.66 -6.69
CA ASP A 279 -4.23 -1.84 -5.87
C ASP A 279 -4.29 -1.52 -4.36
N ALA A 280 -3.74 -0.38 -3.93
CA ALA A 280 -3.81 0.06 -2.54
C ALA A 280 -5.25 0.39 -2.09
N ILE A 281 -6.04 1.06 -2.94
CA ILE A 281 -7.46 1.35 -2.67
C ILE A 281 -8.25 0.05 -2.56
N LEU A 282 -8.07 -0.88 -3.51
CA LEU A 282 -8.73 -2.17 -3.52
C LEU A 282 -8.35 -3.01 -2.30
N ALA A 283 -7.09 -2.95 -1.86
CA ALA A 283 -6.62 -3.62 -0.65
C ALA A 283 -7.32 -3.11 0.61
N VAL A 284 -7.52 -1.79 0.73
CA VAL A 284 -8.27 -1.16 1.83
C VAL A 284 -9.74 -1.60 1.82
N ALA A 285 -10.37 -1.62 0.64
CA ALA A 285 -11.76 -2.04 0.47
C ALA A 285 -11.96 -3.52 0.83
N LEU A 286 -11.08 -4.42 0.32
CA LEU A 286 -11.08 -5.84 0.64
C LEU A 286 -10.80 -6.11 2.12
N GLY A 287 -10.02 -5.25 2.77
CA GLY A 287 -9.84 -5.28 4.22
C GLY A 287 -11.11 -4.98 5.02
N GLY A 288 -12.25 -4.75 4.36
CA GLY A 288 -13.55 -4.46 4.99
C GLY A 288 -13.60 -3.08 5.65
N ASN A 289 -12.72 -2.16 5.25
CA ASN A 289 -12.75 -0.79 5.73
C ASN A 289 -13.79 0.03 4.96
N ALA A 290 -14.51 0.87 5.68
CA ALA A 290 -15.48 1.77 5.07
C ALA A 290 -14.76 2.81 4.20
N LEU A 291 -15.01 2.81 2.90
CA LEU A 291 -14.43 3.80 1.98
C LEU A 291 -14.94 5.23 2.25
N GLY A 292 -16.06 5.37 2.98
CA GLY A 292 -16.60 6.65 3.43
C GLY A 292 -16.03 7.18 4.75
N GLY A 293 -15.00 6.54 5.31
CA GLY A 293 -14.34 6.95 6.55
C GLY A 293 -14.87 6.31 7.83
N GLY A 294 -14.21 6.55 8.92
CA GLY A 294 -14.56 6.09 10.26
C GLY A 294 -13.76 4.88 10.74
N LYS A 295 -14.42 3.83 11.17
CA LYS A 295 -13.75 2.65 11.73
C LYS A 295 -12.88 1.95 10.69
N PHE A 296 -11.68 1.55 11.09
CA PHE A 296 -10.73 0.85 10.22
C PHE A 296 -9.99 -0.27 10.94
N ASN A 297 -9.49 -1.21 10.14
CA ASN A 297 -8.59 -2.28 10.55
C ASN A 297 -7.40 -2.33 9.58
N MET A 298 -6.24 -1.83 10.02
CA MET A 298 -5.03 -1.76 9.21
C MET A 298 -4.51 -3.16 8.81
N ILE A 299 -4.56 -4.13 9.74
CA ILE A 299 -4.08 -5.49 9.45
C ILE A 299 -4.94 -6.17 8.37
N ALA A 300 -6.25 -5.90 8.39
CA ALA A 300 -7.14 -6.41 7.35
C ALA A 300 -6.81 -5.81 5.97
N SER A 301 -6.39 -4.52 5.89
CA SER A 301 -5.91 -3.91 4.64
C SER A 301 -4.61 -4.55 4.14
N VAL A 302 -3.68 -4.86 5.04
CA VAL A 302 -2.44 -5.57 4.69
C VAL A 302 -2.76 -6.96 4.10
N LEU A 303 -3.69 -7.70 4.71
CA LEU A 303 -4.16 -8.97 4.13
C LEU A 303 -4.85 -8.75 2.78
N GLY A 304 -5.65 -7.69 2.64
CA GLY A 304 -6.26 -7.28 1.36
C GLY A 304 -5.23 -7.04 0.26
N ALA A 305 -4.09 -6.43 0.59
CA ALA A 305 -2.99 -6.22 -0.35
C ALA A 305 -2.43 -7.56 -0.89
N TYR A 306 -2.27 -8.55 -0.03
CA TYR A 306 -1.85 -9.88 -0.47
C TYR A 306 -2.91 -10.61 -1.29
N VAL A 307 -4.21 -10.38 -1.02
CA VAL A 307 -5.30 -10.90 -1.89
C VAL A 307 -5.20 -10.29 -3.29
N ILE A 308 -5.01 -8.96 -3.40
CA ILE A 308 -4.86 -8.29 -4.70
C ILE A 308 -3.62 -8.80 -5.44
N GLN A 309 -2.50 -8.98 -4.74
CA GLN A 309 -1.29 -9.47 -5.38
C GLN A 309 -1.39 -10.94 -5.78
N LEU A 310 -2.05 -11.77 -4.98
CA LEU A 310 -2.35 -13.16 -5.34
C LEU A 310 -3.23 -13.21 -6.61
N LEU A 311 -4.28 -12.38 -6.67
CA LEU A 311 -5.13 -12.25 -7.85
C LEU A 311 -4.32 -11.80 -9.09
N THR A 312 -3.44 -10.80 -8.93
CA THR A 312 -2.57 -10.31 -9.99
C THR A 312 -1.67 -11.41 -10.52
N THR A 313 -1.02 -12.16 -9.61
CA THR A 313 -0.13 -13.28 -9.97
C THR A 313 -0.92 -14.40 -10.67
N THR A 314 -2.15 -14.67 -10.23
CA THR A 314 -3.05 -15.62 -10.87
C THR A 314 -3.38 -15.20 -12.30
N LEU A 315 -3.74 -13.94 -12.52
CA LEU A 315 -4.07 -13.42 -13.86
C LEU A 315 -2.87 -13.48 -14.81
N TYR A 316 -1.68 -13.13 -14.34
CA TYR A 316 -0.45 -13.28 -15.14
C TYR A 316 -0.16 -14.73 -15.54
N LYS A 317 -0.44 -15.66 -14.64
CA LYS A 317 -0.29 -17.11 -14.94
C LYS A 317 -1.22 -17.56 -16.07
N PHE A 318 -2.42 -16.96 -16.17
CA PHE A 318 -3.34 -17.17 -17.28
C PHE A 318 -3.02 -16.34 -18.53
N ASN A 319 -1.81 -15.78 -18.64
CA ASN A 319 -1.35 -14.94 -19.76
C ASN A 319 -2.24 -13.70 -20.04
N VAL A 320 -2.91 -13.18 -19.00
CA VAL A 320 -3.64 -11.92 -19.12
C VAL A 320 -2.63 -10.79 -19.30
N GLN A 321 -2.81 -9.98 -20.35
CA GLN A 321 -1.94 -8.85 -20.64
C GLN A 321 -2.03 -7.78 -19.56
N SER A 322 -0.92 -7.06 -19.31
CA SER A 322 -0.83 -6.04 -18.26
C SER A 322 -1.92 -4.96 -18.38
N ASP A 323 -2.27 -4.57 -19.59
CA ASP A 323 -3.28 -3.51 -19.83
C ASP A 323 -4.71 -3.96 -19.50
N ALA A 324 -4.98 -5.27 -19.52
CA ALA A 324 -6.28 -5.83 -19.17
C ALA A 324 -6.44 -6.14 -17.68
N LEU A 325 -5.34 -6.21 -16.92
CA LEU A 325 -5.35 -6.55 -15.48
C LEU A 325 -6.29 -5.68 -14.63
N PRO A 326 -6.34 -4.33 -14.79
CA PRO A 326 -7.21 -3.49 -13.99
C PRO A 326 -8.69 -3.86 -14.15
N ALA A 327 -9.12 -4.21 -15.37
CA ALA A 327 -10.51 -4.60 -15.67
C ALA A 327 -10.88 -5.92 -14.95
N TYR A 328 -10.04 -6.95 -15.04
CA TYR A 328 -10.28 -8.23 -14.35
C TYR A 328 -10.25 -8.07 -12.84
N LYS A 329 -9.30 -7.31 -12.30
CA LYS A 329 -9.24 -7.00 -10.86
C LYS A 329 -10.51 -6.32 -10.38
N ALA A 330 -11.00 -5.31 -11.12
CA ALA A 330 -12.21 -4.59 -10.76
C ALA A 330 -13.43 -5.51 -10.66
N VAL A 331 -13.62 -6.40 -11.63
CA VAL A 331 -14.74 -7.37 -11.62
C VAL A 331 -14.68 -8.28 -10.40
N VAL A 332 -13.50 -8.88 -10.12
CA VAL A 332 -13.34 -9.78 -8.98
C VAL A 332 -13.56 -9.05 -7.65
N VAL A 333 -13.02 -7.84 -7.53
CA VAL A 333 -13.17 -7.04 -6.30
C VAL A 333 -14.62 -6.63 -6.08
N ILE A 334 -15.35 -6.22 -7.13
CA ILE A 334 -16.78 -5.90 -7.03
C ILE A 334 -17.55 -7.12 -6.50
N ILE A 335 -17.30 -8.30 -7.03
CA ILE A 335 -17.94 -9.54 -6.57
C ILE A 335 -17.64 -9.77 -5.07
N LEU A 336 -16.37 -9.67 -4.67
CA LEU A 336 -15.95 -9.86 -3.28
C LEU A 336 -16.57 -8.82 -2.33
N VAL A 337 -16.61 -7.56 -2.74
CA VAL A 337 -17.19 -6.46 -1.95
C VAL A 337 -18.72 -6.61 -1.83
N VAL A 338 -19.42 -7.03 -2.89
CA VAL A 338 -20.88 -7.28 -2.85
C VAL A 338 -21.19 -8.43 -1.91
N ILE A 339 -20.45 -9.53 -1.98
CA ILE A 339 -20.60 -10.67 -1.05
C ILE A 339 -20.36 -10.19 0.39
N SER A 340 -19.32 -9.42 0.61
CA SER A 340 -18.98 -8.81 1.90
C SER A 340 -20.11 -7.94 2.47
N ALA A 341 -20.67 -7.05 1.65
CA ALA A 341 -21.73 -6.13 2.06
C ALA A 341 -23.03 -6.87 2.43
N GLN A 342 -23.35 -7.96 1.76
CA GLN A 342 -24.50 -8.80 2.10
C GLN A 342 -24.30 -9.55 3.41
N THR A 343 -23.09 -10.06 3.65
CA THR A 343 -22.75 -10.80 4.87
C THR A 343 -22.78 -9.93 6.14
N VAL A 344 -22.47 -8.64 6.01
CA VAL A 344 -22.50 -7.67 7.13
C VAL A 344 -23.93 -7.22 7.45
N ARG A 345 -24.86 -7.26 6.47
CA ARG A 345 -26.26 -6.88 6.65
C ARG A 345 -27.15 -8.00 7.20
N ALA A 346 -26.78 -9.26 7.02
CA ALA A 346 -27.44 -10.44 7.58
C ALA A 346 -26.94 -10.73 9.02
#